data_582566559a01b830ca84fd320cfe3538
#
_entry.id   582566559a01b830ca84fd320cfe3538
#
_cell.length_a   1.000
_cell.length_b   1.000
_cell.length_c   1.000
_cell.angle_alpha   90.00
_cell.angle_beta   90.00
_cell.angle_gamma   90.00
#
_symmetry.space_group_name_H-M   'P 1'
#
loop_
_entity.id
_entity.type
_entity.pdbx_description
1 polymer ?
#
loop_
_entity_poly.entity_id
_entity_poly.type
_entity_poly.pdbx_seq_one_letter_code
_entity_poly.pdbx_strand_id
1 'polypeptide(L)'
;MHRRHFLAALSTAAAHAQSNLDTAINNGRVIDPASGLDAIRSVGIANGAVTTISPTPLKAKKIIDAKGLVVSPGFIDLHSHGQSDENYRYKARDGVTTALELEIGVSPVKKWVDDRRGKALVHYGASVGHVPARMAAMDDRSAWLPAGPAATRAANDPEQIRTLELIREGLKEGGVGIGMGIAYTPFAGRAEILDVFKVAAQAKVPIFVHMRGAGRKDPGVVDALQEMISGAAISGAAVHVVHLNSSSGRAFELGLSIVRGARARGLDVTYEAYPYTAGMTRLDSAIFNPGWREALDADYKDLMWIETGERLNEKSFAERRKQGGTVITFTMREEDIDQAMAAPDVIVASDGWIDNGKGHPRAAGTYARVLSHYVRERKVLTLNDAIRKMSLLPAQRLEKFVPDMRRRGRINIGSFADIAVFDPARVQDKATYQNPAQYSEGITHVLVNGTLVVENEKLAEGVFPGQPVLSRV
;
A
#
# COMPACT_ATOMS: atom_id res chain seq x y z
N MET A 1 11.31 56.05 -9.87
CA MET A 1 12.35 55.18 -10.52
C MET A 1 12.45 53.74 -10.01
N HIS A 2 11.77 53.33 -8.92
CA HIS A 2 11.99 52.01 -8.30
C HIS A 2 11.13 50.86 -8.82
N ARG A 3 10.02 51.08 -9.55
CA ARG A 3 9.15 49.96 -10.01
C ARG A 3 9.71 49.21 -11.26
N ARG A 4 10.51 49.84 -12.09
CA ARG A 4 11.07 49.18 -13.29
C ARG A 4 12.22 48.20 -12.98
N HIS A 5 13.00 48.47 -11.93
CA HIS A 5 14.10 47.60 -11.55
C HIS A 5 13.63 46.33 -10.78
N PHE A 6 12.48 46.39 -10.10
CA PHE A 6 11.92 45.20 -9.40
C PHE A 6 11.36 44.16 -10.37
N LEU A 7 10.74 44.60 -11.47
CA LEU A 7 10.23 43.69 -12.50
C LEU A 7 11.36 43.05 -13.34
N ALA A 8 12.48 43.74 -13.54
CA ALA A 8 13.64 43.20 -14.24
C ALA A 8 14.38 42.13 -13.38
N ALA A 9 14.45 42.32 -12.04
CA ALA A 9 15.05 41.38 -11.14
C ALA A 9 14.23 40.08 -11.01
N LEU A 10 12.90 40.17 -11.04
CA LEU A 10 12.01 39.00 -11.04
C LEU A 10 12.10 38.19 -12.35
N SER A 11 12.23 38.85 -13.49
CA SER A 11 12.38 38.19 -14.79
C SER A 11 13.75 37.50 -14.96
N THR A 12 14.83 38.08 -14.43
CA THR A 12 16.16 37.45 -14.41
C THR A 12 16.28 36.29 -13.43
N ALA A 13 15.63 36.36 -12.26
CA ALA A 13 15.59 35.25 -11.33
C ALA A 13 14.80 34.02 -11.89
N ALA A 14 13.69 34.28 -12.58
CA ALA A 14 12.93 33.24 -13.27
C ALA A 14 13.73 32.62 -14.45
N ALA A 15 14.48 33.42 -15.21
CA ALA A 15 15.31 32.93 -16.29
C ALA A 15 16.53 32.12 -15.81
N HIS A 16 17.12 32.45 -14.66
CA HIS A 16 18.20 31.68 -14.04
C HIS A 16 17.71 30.35 -13.42
N ALA A 17 16.50 30.31 -12.84
CA ALA A 17 15.90 29.08 -12.35
C ALA A 17 15.62 28.07 -13.46
N GLN A 18 15.38 28.54 -14.69
CA GLN A 18 15.10 27.71 -15.85
C GLN A 18 16.35 27.02 -16.45
N SER A 19 17.56 27.52 -16.14
CA SER A 19 18.82 27.00 -16.71
C SER A 19 19.41 25.79 -15.99
N ASN A 20 18.88 25.39 -14.83
CA ASN A 20 19.43 24.33 -13.97
C ASN A 20 18.48 23.16 -13.71
N LEU A 21 17.46 22.96 -14.54
CA LEU A 21 16.58 21.80 -14.40
C LEU A 21 17.28 20.52 -14.87
N ASP A 22 17.20 19.48 -14.07
CA ASP A 22 17.70 18.15 -14.44
C ASP A 22 16.75 17.48 -15.43
N THR A 23 15.44 17.55 -15.17
CA THR A 23 14.39 16.98 -16.04
C THR A 23 13.23 17.98 -16.20
N ALA A 24 12.68 18.05 -17.40
CA ALA A 24 11.40 18.72 -17.68
C ALA A 24 10.42 17.71 -18.29
N ILE A 25 9.23 17.62 -17.72
CA ILE A 25 8.10 16.86 -18.28
C ILE A 25 7.17 17.91 -18.91
N ASN A 26 7.15 18.00 -20.24
CA ASN A 26 6.47 19.05 -20.97
C ASN A 26 5.12 18.60 -21.54
N ASN A 27 4.17 19.53 -21.67
CA ASN A 27 2.91 19.39 -22.42
C ASN A 27 1.94 18.32 -21.86
N GLY A 28 2.15 17.81 -20.66
CA GLY A 28 1.31 16.78 -20.06
C GLY A 28 0.04 17.35 -19.41
N ARG A 29 -1.02 16.54 -19.33
CA ARG A 29 -2.16 16.83 -18.44
C ARG A 29 -1.72 16.54 -17.02
N VAL A 30 -1.32 17.56 -16.27
CA VAL A 30 -0.91 17.45 -14.88
C VAL A 30 -2.18 17.37 -14.01
N ILE A 31 -2.31 16.28 -13.27
CA ILE A 31 -3.39 16.07 -12.30
C ILE A 31 -2.76 15.96 -10.91
N ASP A 32 -3.04 16.95 -10.06
CA ASP A 32 -2.62 16.96 -8.67
C ASP A 32 -3.83 17.14 -7.74
N PRO A 33 -4.33 16.05 -7.13
CA PRO A 33 -5.48 16.12 -6.24
C PRO A 33 -5.28 17.00 -5.00
N ALA A 34 -4.02 17.25 -4.59
CA ALA A 34 -3.71 18.06 -3.42
C ALA A 34 -3.99 19.55 -3.63
N SER A 35 -3.68 20.08 -4.83
CA SER A 35 -3.94 21.46 -5.21
C SER A 35 -5.21 21.66 -6.04
N GLY A 36 -5.84 20.57 -6.49
CA GLY A 36 -6.96 20.60 -7.42
C GLY A 36 -6.53 20.93 -8.88
N LEU A 37 -5.23 20.88 -9.19
CA LEU A 37 -4.73 21.12 -10.55
C LEU A 37 -5.15 19.97 -11.48
N ASP A 38 -5.80 20.32 -12.58
CA ASP A 38 -6.07 19.44 -13.73
C ASP A 38 -5.98 20.28 -15.01
N ALA A 39 -4.77 20.37 -15.57
CA ALA A 39 -4.54 21.20 -16.76
C ALA A 39 -3.27 20.77 -17.50
N ILE A 40 -3.17 21.16 -18.77
CA ILE A 40 -1.92 21.01 -19.53
C ILE A 40 -0.86 21.92 -18.91
N ARG A 41 0.21 21.34 -18.41
CA ARG A 41 1.34 22.01 -17.76
C ARG A 41 2.65 21.30 -18.09
N SER A 42 3.74 22.00 -17.80
CA SER A 42 5.10 21.47 -17.79
C SER A 42 5.62 21.47 -16.35
N VAL A 43 6.28 20.38 -15.96
CA VAL A 43 6.84 20.18 -14.62
C VAL A 43 8.35 20.15 -14.71
N GLY A 44 9.02 21.09 -14.01
CA GLY A 44 10.47 21.18 -13.92
C GLY A 44 10.98 20.55 -12.63
N ILE A 45 12.01 19.73 -12.74
CA ILE A 45 12.61 18.95 -11.67
C ILE A 45 14.08 19.30 -11.53
N ALA A 46 14.52 19.58 -10.32
CA ALA A 46 15.92 19.74 -9.97
C ALA A 46 16.19 19.17 -8.59
N ASN A 47 17.33 18.49 -8.43
CA ASN A 47 17.75 17.88 -7.14
C ASN A 47 16.68 16.99 -6.49
N GLY A 48 16.02 16.16 -7.30
CA GLY A 48 15.00 15.23 -6.83
C GLY A 48 13.67 15.85 -6.41
N ALA A 49 13.46 17.15 -6.64
CA ALA A 49 12.24 17.87 -6.26
C ALA A 49 11.59 18.60 -7.44
N VAL A 50 10.28 18.77 -7.37
CA VAL A 50 9.52 19.65 -8.27
C VAL A 50 9.84 21.10 -7.90
N THR A 51 10.42 21.85 -8.84
CA THR A 51 10.84 23.24 -8.62
C THR A 51 10.02 24.24 -9.44
N THR A 52 9.39 23.79 -10.52
CA THR A 52 8.65 24.65 -11.44
C THR A 52 7.42 23.93 -11.99
N ILE A 53 6.29 24.64 -12.04
CA ILE A 53 5.10 24.24 -12.80
C ILE A 53 4.75 25.39 -13.73
N SER A 54 4.73 25.15 -15.05
CA SER A 54 4.62 26.19 -16.08
C SER A 54 3.49 25.87 -17.08
N PRO A 55 2.78 26.90 -17.59
CA PRO A 55 1.86 26.71 -18.72
C PRO A 55 2.60 26.53 -20.06
N THR A 56 3.89 26.81 -20.12
CA THR A 56 4.72 26.70 -21.32
C THR A 56 5.83 25.66 -21.15
N PRO A 57 6.36 25.09 -22.25
CA PRO A 57 7.47 24.16 -22.19
C PRO A 57 8.70 24.73 -21.49
N LEU A 58 9.38 23.88 -20.73
CA LEU A 58 10.59 24.17 -19.97
C LEU A 58 11.82 23.56 -20.68
N LYS A 59 12.99 24.23 -20.51
CA LYS A 59 14.28 23.68 -20.91
C LYS A 59 14.93 22.95 -19.73
N ALA A 60 15.55 21.81 -19.97
CA ALA A 60 16.24 21.00 -18.99
C ALA A 60 17.34 20.19 -19.67
N LYS A 61 18.19 19.52 -18.86
CA LYS A 61 19.19 18.56 -19.37
C LYS A 61 18.49 17.37 -20.05
N LYS A 62 17.37 16.88 -19.45
CA LYS A 62 16.51 15.84 -20.03
C LYS A 62 15.10 16.38 -20.23
N ILE A 63 14.51 16.11 -21.40
CA ILE A 63 13.15 16.52 -21.73
C ILE A 63 12.31 15.28 -22.02
N ILE A 64 11.14 15.20 -21.36
CA ILE A 64 10.09 14.22 -21.61
C ILE A 64 8.91 14.99 -22.21
N ASP A 65 8.52 14.67 -23.45
CA ASP A 65 7.29 15.21 -24.03
C ASP A 65 6.11 14.32 -23.64
N ALA A 66 5.26 14.83 -22.75
CA ALA A 66 4.08 14.15 -22.25
C ALA A 66 2.79 14.56 -22.96
N LYS A 67 2.88 15.06 -24.20
CA LYS A 67 1.71 15.43 -24.99
C LYS A 67 0.74 14.25 -25.14
N GLY A 68 -0.52 14.44 -24.70
CA GLY A 68 -1.56 13.40 -24.69
C GLY A 68 -1.50 12.47 -23.49
N LEU A 69 -0.49 12.58 -22.64
CA LEU A 69 -0.32 11.76 -21.44
C LEU A 69 -0.78 12.50 -20.18
N VAL A 70 -1.10 11.75 -19.16
CA VAL A 70 -1.35 12.24 -17.80
C VAL A 70 -0.04 12.20 -17.01
N VAL A 71 0.22 13.28 -16.29
CA VAL A 71 1.33 13.41 -15.33
C VAL A 71 0.71 13.50 -13.95
N SER A 72 0.91 12.50 -13.12
CA SER A 72 0.34 12.40 -11.77
C SER A 72 1.43 12.24 -10.72
N PRO A 73 1.12 12.50 -9.43
CA PRO A 73 1.97 11.99 -8.36
C PRO A 73 2.17 10.49 -8.52
N GLY A 74 3.34 9.98 -8.20
CA GLY A 74 3.61 8.54 -8.14
C GLY A 74 2.73 7.87 -7.10
N PHE A 75 2.30 6.65 -7.41
CA PHE A 75 1.40 5.91 -6.53
C PHE A 75 2.11 5.39 -5.29
N ILE A 76 1.37 5.31 -4.18
CA ILE A 76 1.87 4.89 -2.87
C ILE A 76 1.08 3.67 -2.44
N ASP A 77 1.76 2.55 -2.29
CA ASP A 77 1.20 1.28 -1.85
C ASP A 77 1.49 1.08 -0.35
N LEU A 78 0.47 1.18 0.49
CA LEU A 78 0.61 0.98 1.94
C LEU A 78 0.68 -0.49 2.34
N HIS A 79 0.33 -1.39 1.42
CA HIS A 79 0.18 -2.80 1.70
C HIS A 79 0.85 -3.64 0.60
N SER A 80 2.15 -3.79 0.71
CA SER A 80 2.95 -4.54 -0.26
C SER A 80 3.86 -5.54 0.44
N HIS A 81 3.52 -6.83 0.35
CA HIS A 81 4.35 -7.91 0.88
C HIS A 81 5.55 -8.21 -0.02
N GLY A 82 5.46 -7.85 -1.29
CA GLY A 82 6.55 -7.98 -2.25
C GLY A 82 7.60 -6.90 -2.08
N GLN A 83 8.67 -7.20 -1.34
CA GLN A 83 9.75 -6.26 -1.01
C GLN A 83 11.11 -6.76 -1.51
N SER A 84 11.12 -7.38 -2.69
CA SER A 84 12.29 -7.85 -3.43
C SER A 84 12.52 -7.03 -4.71
N ASP A 85 13.68 -7.16 -5.35
CA ASP A 85 13.96 -6.52 -6.65
C ASP A 85 12.90 -6.90 -7.71
N GLU A 86 12.52 -8.18 -7.77
CA GLU A 86 11.46 -8.66 -8.67
C GLU A 86 10.17 -7.87 -8.45
N ASN A 87 9.72 -7.74 -7.21
CA ASN A 87 8.47 -7.04 -6.89
C ASN A 87 8.58 -5.53 -7.13
N TYR A 88 9.70 -4.90 -6.82
CA TYR A 88 9.89 -3.47 -7.09
C TYR A 88 9.81 -3.15 -8.60
N ARG A 89 10.24 -4.06 -9.47
CA ARG A 89 10.10 -3.92 -10.93
C ARG A 89 8.63 -3.91 -11.35
N TYR A 90 7.80 -4.81 -10.81
CA TYR A 90 6.35 -4.79 -11.04
C TYR A 90 5.72 -3.51 -10.51
N LYS A 91 6.08 -3.08 -9.29
CA LYS A 91 5.58 -1.84 -8.70
C LYS A 91 5.91 -0.62 -9.55
N ALA A 92 7.16 -0.47 -9.98
CA ALA A 92 7.56 0.65 -10.84
C ALA A 92 6.79 0.64 -12.17
N ARG A 93 6.63 -0.54 -12.80
CA ARG A 93 5.88 -0.69 -14.06
C ARG A 93 4.37 -0.48 -13.89
N ASP A 94 3.85 -0.47 -12.67
CA ASP A 94 2.47 -0.15 -12.32
C ASP A 94 2.30 1.30 -11.78
N GLY A 95 3.35 2.14 -11.91
CA GLY A 95 3.33 3.55 -11.53
C GLY A 95 3.59 3.83 -10.04
N VAL A 96 3.93 2.79 -9.27
CA VAL A 96 4.22 2.92 -7.84
C VAL A 96 5.63 3.46 -7.63
N THR A 97 5.75 4.49 -6.80
CA THR A 97 7.02 5.09 -6.39
C THR A 97 7.37 4.80 -4.94
N THR A 98 6.38 4.35 -4.14
CA THR A 98 6.57 4.00 -2.73
C THR A 98 5.78 2.75 -2.41
N ALA A 99 6.45 1.69 -1.94
CA ALA A 99 5.85 0.41 -1.55
C ALA A 99 6.20 0.07 -0.10
N LEU A 100 5.20 -0.11 0.76
CA LEU A 100 5.37 -0.28 2.19
C LEU A 100 4.78 -1.61 2.69
N GLU A 101 5.50 -2.27 3.60
CA GLU A 101 5.06 -3.48 4.31
C GLU A 101 4.46 -3.07 5.66
N LEU A 102 3.15 -2.75 5.70
CA LEU A 102 2.56 -2.20 6.91
C LEU A 102 1.64 -3.15 7.67
N GLU A 103 1.08 -4.20 7.02
CA GLU A 103 0.13 -5.12 7.65
C GLU A 103 0.82 -6.09 8.62
N ILE A 104 1.65 -6.99 8.10
CA ILE A 104 2.36 -7.98 8.93
C ILE A 104 3.52 -7.30 9.65
N GLY A 105 4.16 -6.36 8.95
CA GLY A 105 5.34 -5.69 9.44
C GLY A 105 6.54 -6.61 9.56
N VAL A 106 7.60 -6.09 10.18
CA VAL A 106 8.88 -6.79 10.30
C VAL A 106 9.46 -6.65 11.72
N SER A 107 10.37 -7.55 12.07
CA SER A 107 11.21 -7.45 13.28
C SER A 107 12.50 -8.26 13.07
N PRO A 108 13.71 -7.67 13.24
CA PRO A 108 14.04 -6.27 13.54
C PRO A 108 13.85 -5.33 12.33
N VAL A 109 13.35 -4.11 12.55
CA VAL A 109 13.11 -3.11 11.49
C VAL A 109 14.42 -2.61 10.89
N LYS A 110 15.41 -2.27 11.72
CA LYS A 110 16.70 -1.74 11.27
C LYS A 110 17.39 -2.68 10.27
N LYS A 111 17.48 -3.96 10.60
CA LYS A 111 18.09 -4.95 9.71
C LYS A 111 17.36 -5.00 8.37
N TRP A 112 16.03 -5.04 8.39
CA TRP A 112 15.20 -5.11 7.19
C TRP A 112 15.41 -3.89 6.28
N VAL A 113 15.52 -2.68 6.86
CA VAL A 113 15.79 -1.43 6.14
C VAL A 113 17.21 -1.44 5.54
N ASP A 114 18.21 -1.83 6.32
CA ASP A 114 19.61 -1.81 5.87
C ASP A 114 19.86 -2.82 4.73
N ASP A 115 19.20 -3.97 4.74
CA ASP A 115 19.29 -4.99 3.68
C ASP A 115 18.86 -4.44 2.29
N ARG A 116 18.02 -3.39 2.25
CA ARG A 116 17.46 -2.76 1.04
C ARG A 116 18.13 -1.46 0.64
N ARG A 117 18.94 -0.89 1.52
CA ARG A 117 19.61 0.40 1.28
C ARG A 117 20.49 0.35 0.04
N GLY A 118 20.25 1.27 -0.91
CA GLY A 118 20.97 1.32 -2.19
C GLY A 118 20.66 0.18 -3.17
N LYS A 119 19.59 -0.60 -2.92
CA LYS A 119 19.18 -1.72 -3.77
C LYS A 119 17.71 -1.64 -4.21
N ALA A 120 16.95 -0.64 -3.74
CA ALA A 120 15.52 -0.53 -4.02
C ALA A 120 15.25 0.42 -5.18
N LEU A 121 14.43 -0.04 -6.12
CA LEU A 121 14.00 0.74 -7.28
C LEU A 121 12.98 1.81 -6.89
N VAL A 122 12.12 1.51 -5.92
CA VAL A 122 11.10 2.40 -5.37
C VAL A 122 11.37 2.67 -3.89
N HIS A 123 10.74 3.69 -3.30
CA HIS A 123 10.83 3.92 -1.85
C HIS A 123 10.20 2.76 -1.10
N TYR A 124 10.78 2.40 0.04
CA TYR A 124 10.40 1.25 0.85
C TYR A 124 10.35 1.61 2.34
N GLY A 125 9.58 0.87 3.10
CA GLY A 125 9.48 1.03 4.55
C GLY A 125 8.57 -0.05 5.11
N ALA A 126 8.62 -0.24 6.42
CA ALA A 126 7.81 -1.23 7.10
C ALA A 126 7.30 -0.74 8.44
N SER A 127 6.18 -1.27 8.89
CA SER A 127 5.77 -1.23 10.29
C SER A 127 6.61 -2.19 11.10
N VAL A 128 6.68 -1.98 12.43
CA VAL A 128 7.09 -3.07 13.31
C VAL A 128 5.91 -4.03 13.47
N GLY A 129 6.15 -5.33 13.25
CA GLY A 129 5.08 -6.32 13.25
C GLY A 129 4.81 -6.93 14.62
N HIS A 130 3.54 -6.92 15.05
CA HIS A 130 3.09 -7.72 16.21
C HIS A 130 3.31 -9.22 15.97
N VAL A 131 2.97 -9.71 14.76
CA VAL A 131 3.14 -11.12 14.39
C VAL A 131 4.60 -11.58 14.55
N PRO A 132 5.61 -10.99 13.87
CA PRO A 132 6.99 -11.41 14.04
C PRO A 132 7.55 -11.16 15.45
N ALA A 133 7.11 -10.11 16.15
CA ALA A 133 7.51 -9.89 17.55
C ALA A 133 6.97 -10.98 18.48
N ARG A 134 5.70 -11.37 18.33
CA ARG A 134 5.07 -12.46 19.06
C ARG A 134 5.73 -13.82 18.76
N MET A 135 6.02 -14.11 17.48
CA MET A 135 6.75 -15.30 17.07
C MET A 135 8.11 -15.37 17.77
N ALA A 136 8.86 -14.29 17.78
CA ALA A 136 10.16 -14.23 18.47
C ALA A 136 10.05 -14.39 19.98
N ALA A 137 9.03 -13.78 20.62
CA ALA A 137 8.82 -13.89 22.06
C ALA A 137 8.39 -15.30 22.50
N MET A 138 7.71 -16.05 21.61
CA MET A 138 7.17 -17.39 21.89
C MET A 138 8.01 -18.53 21.28
N ASP A 139 9.21 -18.26 20.75
CA ASP A 139 10.08 -19.20 20.03
C ASP A 139 9.35 -19.97 18.89
N ASP A 140 8.47 -19.26 18.16
CA ASP A 140 7.80 -19.78 16.98
C ASP A 140 8.71 -19.62 15.77
N ARG A 141 9.24 -20.72 15.25
CA ARG A 141 10.20 -20.76 14.14
C ARG A 141 9.57 -20.93 12.77
N SER A 142 8.26 -20.73 12.66
CA SER A 142 7.57 -20.75 11.37
C SER A 142 8.14 -19.67 10.46
N ALA A 143 8.11 -19.93 9.15
CA ALA A 143 8.50 -18.92 8.17
C ALA A 143 7.41 -17.88 8.04
N TRP A 144 7.67 -16.64 7.90
CA TRP A 144 6.80 -15.48 7.64
C TRP A 144 5.51 -15.39 8.49
N LEU A 145 4.55 -16.34 8.36
CA LEU A 145 3.33 -16.40 9.19
C LEU A 145 3.42 -17.52 10.21
N PRO A 146 2.84 -17.36 11.42
CA PRO A 146 2.94 -18.33 12.49
C PRO A 146 2.10 -19.58 12.22
N ALA A 147 2.67 -20.73 12.50
CA ALA A 147 2.00 -22.03 12.52
C ALA A 147 2.28 -22.81 13.82
N GLY A 148 3.12 -22.27 14.69
CA GLY A 148 3.53 -22.83 15.98
C GLY A 148 2.87 -22.12 17.16
N PRO A 149 3.59 -21.94 18.28
CA PRO A 149 3.04 -21.40 19.54
C PRO A 149 2.33 -20.05 19.38
N ALA A 150 2.85 -19.16 18.54
CA ALA A 150 2.26 -17.84 18.33
C ALA A 150 0.86 -17.89 17.69
N ALA A 151 0.52 -18.96 16.94
CA ALA A 151 -0.80 -19.15 16.33
C ALA A 151 -1.71 -20.08 17.16
N THR A 152 -1.18 -20.89 18.09
CA THR A 152 -1.92 -22.02 18.66
C THR A 152 -2.23 -21.91 20.15
N ARG A 153 -1.64 -20.92 20.85
CA ARG A 153 -1.93 -20.68 22.28
C ARG A 153 -1.83 -19.21 22.65
N ALA A 154 -2.40 -18.84 23.79
CA ALA A 154 -2.18 -17.53 24.40
C ALA A 154 -0.70 -17.38 24.85
N ALA A 155 -0.19 -16.17 24.80
CA ALA A 155 1.09 -15.80 25.39
C ALA A 155 0.95 -15.70 26.92
N ASN A 156 1.98 -16.12 27.65
CA ASN A 156 2.08 -15.86 29.10
C ASN A 156 2.62 -14.41 29.33
N ASP A 157 2.64 -13.96 30.59
CA ASP A 157 3.05 -12.59 30.93
C ASP A 157 4.48 -12.25 30.44
N PRO A 158 5.53 -13.07 30.64
CA PRO A 158 6.85 -12.82 30.09
C PRO A 158 6.87 -12.70 28.58
N GLU A 159 6.12 -13.55 27.86
CA GLU A 159 6.03 -13.51 26.39
C GLU A 159 5.31 -12.26 25.90
N GLN A 160 4.24 -11.82 26.59
CA GLN A 160 3.56 -10.54 26.27
C GLN A 160 4.48 -9.35 26.52
N ILE A 161 5.17 -9.31 27.65
CA ILE A 161 6.14 -8.26 27.96
C ILE A 161 7.21 -8.20 26.87
N ARG A 162 7.79 -9.34 26.49
CA ARG A 162 8.82 -9.40 25.45
C ARG A 162 8.30 -8.96 24.08
N THR A 163 7.08 -9.33 23.73
CA THR A 163 6.43 -8.88 22.50
C THR A 163 6.34 -7.32 22.45
N LEU A 164 5.88 -6.70 23.53
CA LEU A 164 5.77 -5.25 23.63
C LEU A 164 7.15 -4.54 23.62
N GLU A 165 8.18 -5.15 24.19
CA GLU A 165 9.55 -4.65 24.14
C GLU A 165 10.07 -4.63 22.69
N LEU A 166 9.94 -5.74 21.96
CA LEU A 166 10.34 -5.86 20.56
C LEU A 166 9.60 -4.84 19.67
N ILE A 167 8.30 -4.60 19.94
CA ILE A 167 7.53 -3.56 19.25
C ILE A 167 8.13 -2.17 19.52
N ARG A 168 8.44 -1.84 20.77
CA ARG A 168 9.05 -0.55 21.12
C ARG A 168 10.46 -0.39 20.53
N GLU A 169 11.24 -1.46 20.50
CA GLU A 169 12.55 -1.49 19.85
C GLU A 169 12.41 -1.17 18.35
N GLY A 170 11.52 -1.87 17.63
CA GLY A 170 11.31 -1.67 16.20
C GLY A 170 10.76 -0.27 15.85
N LEU A 171 9.96 0.34 16.72
CA LEU A 171 9.54 1.74 16.55
C LEU A 171 10.74 2.71 16.63
N LYS A 172 11.64 2.52 17.60
CA LYS A 172 12.89 3.30 17.72
C LYS A 172 13.84 3.09 16.51
N GLU A 173 13.75 1.95 15.87
CA GLU A 173 14.50 1.63 14.63
C GLU A 173 13.90 2.29 13.38
N GLY A 174 12.78 3.01 13.50
CA GLY A 174 12.13 3.75 12.41
C GLY A 174 10.92 3.07 11.79
N GLY A 175 10.33 2.09 12.46
CA GLY A 175 9.08 1.46 12.01
C GLY A 175 7.96 2.49 11.78
N VAL A 176 7.31 2.43 10.62
CA VAL A 176 6.31 3.43 10.16
C VAL A 176 5.02 3.40 10.98
N GLY A 177 4.84 2.42 11.83
CA GLY A 177 3.70 2.16 12.68
C GLY A 177 3.79 0.75 13.22
N ILE A 178 2.66 0.21 13.68
CA ILE A 178 2.57 -1.18 14.16
C ILE A 178 1.67 -1.98 13.21
N GLY A 179 2.20 -3.06 12.64
CA GLY A 179 1.46 -4.01 11.84
C GLY A 179 0.86 -5.12 12.73
N MET A 180 -0.40 -5.47 12.50
CA MET A 180 -1.12 -6.46 13.31
C MET A 180 -1.93 -7.42 12.45
N GLY A 181 -1.34 -8.54 12.06
CA GLY A 181 -2.06 -9.64 11.39
C GLY A 181 -2.77 -10.56 12.40
N ILE A 182 -3.77 -10.03 13.12
CA ILE A 182 -4.39 -10.78 14.24
C ILE A 182 -5.24 -11.98 13.79
N ALA A 183 -5.64 -12.04 12.53
CA ALA A 183 -6.24 -13.26 11.96
C ALA A 183 -5.28 -14.46 11.99
N TYR A 184 -3.97 -14.21 11.94
CA TYR A 184 -2.92 -15.22 11.96
C TYR A 184 -2.50 -15.60 13.39
N THR A 185 -2.90 -14.82 14.39
CA THR A 185 -2.63 -15.05 15.82
C THR A 185 -3.93 -15.10 16.63
N PRO A 186 -4.86 -16.03 16.32
CA PRO A 186 -6.22 -16.01 16.88
C PRO A 186 -6.26 -16.14 18.41
N PHE A 187 -5.21 -16.67 19.02
CA PHE A 187 -5.06 -16.79 20.48
C PHE A 187 -4.42 -15.56 21.15
N ALA A 188 -4.07 -14.51 20.38
CA ALA A 188 -3.70 -13.24 21.00
C ALA A 188 -4.89 -12.69 21.78
N GLY A 189 -4.72 -12.50 23.08
CA GLY A 189 -5.78 -12.08 23.99
C GLY A 189 -6.21 -10.62 23.71
N ARG A 190 -7.45 -10.27 24.05
CA ARG A 190 -7.93 -8.87 23.91
C ARG A 190 -7.11 -7.88 24.74
N ALA A 191 -6.61 -8.31 25.91
CA ALA A 191 -5.71 -7.51 26.73
C ALA A 191 -4.37 -7.27 26.03
N GLU A 192 -3.77 -8.31 25.44
CA GLU A 192 -2.55 -8.20 24.64
C GLU A 192 -2.72 -7.22 23.47
N ILE A 193 -3.81 -7.34 22.72
CA ILE A 193 -4.13 -6.42 21.60
C ILE A 193 -4.29 -4.99 22.12
N LEU A 194 -5.02 -4.77 23.20
CA LEU A 194 -5.20 -3.44 23.78
C LEU A 194 -3.87 -2.83 24.27
N ASP A 195 -2.95 -3.61 24.79
CA ASP A 195 -1.64 -3.12 25.19
C ASP A 195 -0.78 -2.70 23.98
N VAL A 196 -0.89 -3.38 22.84
CA VAL A 196 -0.30 -2.92 21.57
C VAL A 196 -0.90 -1.57 21.13
N PHE A 197 -2.22 -1.40 21.26
CA PHE A 197 -2.89 -0.11 20.98
C PHE A 197 -2.38 1.02 21.87
N LYS A 198 -2.18 0.75 23.18
CA LYS A 198 -1.58 1.72 24.11
C LYS A 198 -0.15 2.11 23.71
N VAL A 199 0.67 1.12 23.29
CA VAL A 199 2.02 1.40 22.78
C VAL A 199 1.97 2.30 21.54
N ALA A 200 1.08 2.02 20.57
CA ALA A 200 0.92 2.86 19.39
C ALA A 200 0.51 4.31 19.74
N ALA A 201 -0.44 4.47 20.66
CA ALA A 201 -0.90 5.77 21.12
C ALA A 201 0.22 6.55 21.83
N GLN A 202 0.99 5.91 22.71
CA GLN A 202 2.13 6.51 23.40
C GLN A 202 3.23 6.96 22.44
N ALA A 203 3.53 6.12 21.44
CA ALA A 203 4.50 6.42 20.40
C ALA A 203 3.97 7.39 19.33
N LYS A 204 2.68 7.70 19.34
CA LYS A 204 1.98 8.53 18.33
C LYS A 204 2.18 8.00 16.92
N VAL A 205 2.01 6.68 16.72
CA VAL A 205 2.10 6.01 15.43
C VAL A 205 0.79 5.30 15.09
N PRO A 206 0.50 5.03 13.81
CA PRO A 206 -0.71 4.31 13.41
C PRO A 206 -0.56 2.81 13.61
N ILE A 207 -1.70 2.12 13.73
CA ILE A 207 -1.82 0.67 13.63
C ILE A 207 -2.39 0.32 12.27
N PHE A 208 -1.82 -0.70 11.60
CA PHE A 208 -2.32 -1.30 10.38
C PHE A 208 -2.77 -2.72 10.73
N VAL A 209 -4.05 -3.02 10.53
CA VAL A 209 -4.60 -4.25 11.10
C VAL A 209 -5.36 -5.11 10.10
N HIS A 210 -4.92 -6.36 9.94
CA HIS A 210 -5.71 -7.47 9.43
C HIS A 210 -6.52 -8.03 10.60
N MET A 211 -7.80 -7.71 10.62
CA MET A 211 -8.71 -8.08 11.69
C MET A 211 -8.89 -9.61 11.79
N ARG A 212 -9.17 -10.11 12.96
CA ARG A 212 -9.70 -11.48 13.14
C ARG A 212 -11.22 -11.45 12.98
N GLY A 213 -11.76 -12.42 12.29
CA GLY A 213 -13.17 -12.46 11.91
C GLY A 213 -13.44 -11.80 10.56
N ALA A 214 -14.23 -12.45 9.75
CA ALA A 214 -14.54 -12.05 8.40
C ALA A 214 -16.01 -12.39 8.08
N GLY A 215 -16.54 -11.69 7.05
CA GLY A 215 -17.88 -11.94 6.56
C GLY A 215 -18.98 -11.46 7.50
N ARG A 216 -20.19 -11.96 7.28
CA ARG A 216 -21.42 -11.47 7.93
C ARG A 216 -21.85 -12.30 9.15
N LYS A 217 -21.41 -13.55 9.25
CA LYS A 217 -21.79 -14.48 10.31
C LYS A 217 -20.98 -14.20 11.57
N ASP A 218 -21.63 -14.14 12.74
CA ASP A 218 -20.96 -13.91 14.01
C ASP A 218 -20.08 -15.13 14.44
N PRO A 219 -18.88 -14.87 14.99
CA PRO A 219 -18.18 -13.60 15.04
C PRO A 219 -17.61 -13.24 13.65
N GLY A 220 -18.02 -12.07 13.14
CA GLY A 220 -17.71 -11.62 11.77
C GLY A 220 -17.08 -10.24 11.72
N VAL A 221 -17.33 -9.52 10.62
CA VAL A 221 -16.78 -8.16 10.43
C VAL A 221 -17.24 -7.18 11.52
N VAL A 222 -18.44 -7.37 12.08
CA VAL A 222 -18.98 -6.50 13.15
C VAL A 222 -18.12 -6.62 14.41
N ASP A 223 -17.93 -7.85 14.91
CA ASP A 223 -17.09 -8.12 16.09
C ASP A 223 -15.65 -7.63 15.86
N ALA A 224 -15.10 -7.91 14.68
CA ALA A 224 -13.76 -7.50 14.30
C ALA A 224 -13.59 -5.97 14.33
N LEU A 225 -14.52 -5.24 13.73
CA LEU A 225 -14.47 -3.77 13.74
C LEU A 225 -14.76 -3.19 15.12
N GLN A 226 -15.67 -3.81 15.91
CA GLN A 226 -15.91 -3.39 17.30
C GLN A 226 -14.65 -3.54 18.16
N GLU A 227 -13.88 -4.62 18.02
CA GLU A 227 -12.61 -4.80 18.71
C GLU A 227 -11.61 -3.68 18.35
N MET A 228 -11.44 -3.37 17.07
CA MET A 228 -10.53 -2.32 16.60
C MET A 228 -10.96 -0.92 17.02
N ILE A 229 -12.24 -0.61 16.87
CA ILE A 229 -12.80 0.70 17.23
C ILE A 229 -12.76 0.91 18.76
N SER A 230 -13.05 -0.14 19.54
CA SER A 230 -12.92 -0.10 21.00
C SER A 230 -11.48 0.15 21.41
N GLY A 231 -10.52 -0.56 20.81
CA GLY A 231 -9.09 -0.32 21.02
C GLY A 231 -8.68 1.11 20.71
N ALA A 232 -9.12 1.66 19.57
CA ALA A 232 -8.87 3.05 19.19
C ALA A 232 -9.50 4.05 20.18
N ALA A 233 -10.75 3.83 20.58
CA ALA A 233 -11.46 4.73 21.51
C ALA A 233 -10.85 4.74 22.91
N ILE A 234 -10.40 3.60 23.40
CA ILE A 234 -9.80 3.45 24.75
C ILE A 234 -8.38 4.05 24.78
N SER A 235 -7.58 3.81 23.74
CA SER A 235 -6.16 4.18 23.71
C SER A 235 -5.89 5.56 23.09
N GLY A 236 -6.75 6.01 22.19
CA GLY A 236 -6.51 7.17 21.32
C GLY A 236 -5.60 6.86 20.11
N ALA A 237 -5.30 5.58 19.83
CA ALA A 237 -4.48 5.19 18.70
C ALA A 237 -5.19 5.42 17.36
N ALA A 238 -4.43 5.85 16.35
CA ALA A 238 -4.90 5.92 14.98
C ALA A 238 -4.89 4.51 14.35
N VAL A 239 -5.97 4.12 13.68
CA VAL A 239 -6.13 2.77 13.10
C VAL A 239 -6.34 2.82 11.60
N HIS A 240 -5.69 1.93 10.90
CA HIS A 240 -5.93 1.65 9.49
C HIS A 240 -6.36 0.19 9.32
N VAL A 241 -7.59 -0.01 8.90
CA VAL A 241 -8.13 -1.34 8.60
C VAL A 241 -7.67 -1.73 7.21
N VAL A 242 -6.83 -2.76 7.10
CA VAL A 242 -6.33 -3.21 5.81
C VAL A 242 -7.41 -4.01 5.06
N HIS A 243 -7.38 -3.97 3.74
CA HIS A 243 -8.25 -4.70 2.81
C HIS A 243 -9.68 -4.94 3.34
N LEU A 244 -10.37 -3.87 3.77
CA LEU A 244 -11.74 -3.97 4.32
C LEU A 244 -12.70 -4.73 3.39
N ASN A 245 -12.48 -4.67 2.06
CA ASN A 245 -13.27 -5.40 1.09
C ASN A 245 -13.19 -6.93 1.28
N SER A 246 -12.00 -7.49 1.46
CA SER A 246 -11.85 -8.93 1.66
C SER A 246 -12.24 -9.40 3.06
N SER A 247 -11.94 -8.60 4.09
CA SER A 247 -12.36 -8.91 5.46
C SER A 247 -13.87 -8.86 5.64
N SER A 248 -14.56 -7.98 4.88
CA SER A 248 -16.02 -7.86 4.95
C SER A 248 -16.75 -8.79 3.97
N GLY A 249 -16.13 -9.14 2.83
CA GLY A 249 -16.78 -9.88 1.78
C GLY A 249 -18.12 -9.24 1.40
N ARG A 250 -19.20 -10.03 1.36
CA ARG A 250 -20.56 -9.55 1.04
C ARG A 250 -21.16 -8.59 2.10
N ALA A 251 -20.48 -8.36 3.21
CA ALA A 251 -20.88 -7.40 4.24
C ALA A 251 -20.12 -6.06 4.14
N PHE A 252 -19.53 -5.75 2.98
CA PHE A 252 -18.68 -4.56 2.81
C PHE A 252 -19.39 -3.25 3.21
N GLU A 253 -20.64 -3.03 2.80
CA GLU A 253 -21.39 -1.83 3.19
C GLU A 253 -21.62 -1.73 4.70
N LEU A 254 -21.85 -2.85 5.38
CA LEU A 254 -21.98 -2.88 6.84
C LEU A 254 -20.63 -2.48 7.49
N GLY A 255 -19.53 -3.09 7.06
CA GLY A 255 -18.19 -2.74 7.53
C GLY A 255 -17.87 -1.26 7.30
N LEU A 256 -18.17 -0.75 6.11
CA LEU A 256 -17.99 0.64 5.74
C LEU A 256 -18.83 1.59 6.62
N SER A 257 -20.08 1.24 6.90
CA SER A 257 -20.97 2.04 7.76
C SER A 257 -20.42 2.16 9.19
N ILE A 258 -19.85 1.08 9.73
CA ILE A 258 -19.24 1.05 11.06
C ILE A 258 -17.99 1.95 11.11
N VAL A 259 -17.09 1.83 10.12
CA VAL A 259 -15.89 2.68 10.02
C VAL A 259 -16.28 4.15 9.90
N ARG A 260 -17.24 4.49 9.04
CA ARG A 260 -17.75 5.86 8.88
C ARG A 260 -18.38 6.39 10.16
N GLY A 261 -19.15 5.56 10.86
CA GLY A 261 -19.72 5.89 12.15
C GLY A 261 -18.68 6.22 13.22
N ALA A 262 -17.57 5.48 13.26
CA ALA A 262 -16.44 5.75 14.15
C ALA A 262 -15.75 7.10 13.82
N ARG A 263 -15.49 7.34 12.53
CA ARG A 263 -14.88 8.60 12.05
C ARG A 263 -15.77 9.82 12.34
N ALA A 264 -17.08 9.71 12.14
CA ALA A 264 -18.04 10.78 12.47
C ALA A 264 -18.03 11.15 13.95
N ARG A 265 -17.55 10.26 14.82
CA ARG A 265 -17.35 10.49 16.26
C ARG A 265 -15.92 10.92 16.63
N GLY A 266 -15.10 11.27 15.64
CA GLY A 266 -13.76 11.83 15.84
C GLY A 266 -12.65 10.80 16.02
N LEU A 267 -12.90 9.49 15.83
CA LEU A 267 -11.84 8.50 15.87
C LEU A 267 -11.02 8.55 14.58
N ASP A 268 -9.69 8.45 14.70
CA ASP A 268 -8.78 8.40 13.54
C ASP A 268 -8.74 6.98 12.97
N VAL A 269 -9.76 6.64 12.21
CA VAL A 269 -9.90 5.35 11.53
C VAL A 269 -9.91 5.56 10.02
N THR A 270 -9.04 4.84 9.31
CA THR A 270 -9.00 4.80 7.84
C THR A 270 -9.07 3.34 7.38
N TYR A 271 -9.24 3.12 6.09
CA TYR A 271 -9.31 1.79 5.52
C TYR A 271 -8.81 1.77 4.07
N GLU A 272 -8.46 0.57 3.62
CA GLU A 272 -8.05 0.35 2.24
C GLU A 272 -8.83 -0.80 1.59
N ALA A 273 -8.72 -0.88 0.27
CA ALA A 273 -9.22 -1.98 -0.55
C ALA A 273 -8.33 -2.18 -1.78
N TYR A 274 -8.35 -3.39 -2.34
CA TYR A 274 -7.71 -3.71 -3.60
C TYR A 274 -8.74 -4.05 -4.70
N PRO A 275 -8.43 -3.79 -5.98
CA PRO A 275 -9.38 -3.87 -7.09
C PRO A 275 -9.48 -5.29 -7.68
N TYR A 276 -9.60 -6.33 -6.85
CA TYR A 276 -9.68 -7.73 -7.28
C TYR A 276 -10.69 -8.49 -6.44
N THR A 277 -11.35 -9.48 -7.05
CA THR A 277 -12.37 -10.32 -6.42
C THR A 277 -11.82 -11.51 -5.64
N ALA A 278 -10.50 -11.63 -5.55
CA ALA A 278 -9.83 -12.70 -4.82
C ALA A 278 -8.74 -12.16 -3.90
N GLY A 279 -8.54 -12.84 -2.78
CA GLY A 279 -7.42 -12.67 -1.87
C GLY A 279 -6.33 -13.72 -2.10
N MET A 280 -5.22 -13.61 -1.33
CA MET A 280 -4.14 -14.61 -1.33
C MET A 280 -3.55 -14.71 0.06
N THR A 281 -3.39 -15.94 0.56
CA THR A 281 -2.75 -16.20 1.84
C THR A 281 -2.17 -17.62 1.91
N ARG A 282 -1.48 -17.93 3.00
CA ARG A 282 -0.94 -19.29 3.23
C ARG A 282 -2.03 -20.25 3.68
N LEU A 283 -2.05 -21.43 3.06
CA LEU A 283 -3.05 -22.48 3.35
C LEU A 283 -2.85 -23.10 4.74
N ASP A 284 -1.63 -23.11 5.26
CA ASP A 284 -1.29 -23.62 6.59
C ASP A 284 -1.55 -22.58 7.72
N SER A 285 -1.97 -21.36 7.39
CA SER A 285 -2.29 -20.32 8.36
C SER A 285 -3.56 -20.60 9.15
N ALA A 286 -3.74 -19.89 10.26
CA ALA A 286 -4.90 -19.99 11.12
C ALA A 286 -6.24 -19.62 10.46
N ILE A 287 -6.22 -18.89 9.35
CA ILE A 287 -7.41 -18.54 8.56
C ILE A 287 -8.18 -19.79 8.13
N PHE A 288 -7.47 -20.88 7.83
CA PHE A 288 -8.07 -22.13 7.39
C PHE A 288 -8.29 -23.15 8.53
N ASN A 289 -8.34 -22.70 9.78
CA ASN A 289 -8.73 -23.56 10.92
C ASN A 289 -10.18 -24.04 10.77
N PRO A 290 -10.60 -25.13 11.46
CA PRO A 290 -11.97 -25.63 11.39
C PRO A 290 -13.00 -24.49 11.52
N GLY A 291 -14.02 -24.51 10.64
CA GLY A 291 -15.03 -23.44 10.55
C GLY A 291 -14.70 -22.35 9.49
N TRP A 292 -13.56 -22.44 8.80
CA TRP A 292 -13.16 -21.44 7.80
C TRP A 292 -14.16 -21.27 6.65
N ARG A 293 -14.84 -22.35 6.23
CA ARG A 293 -15.79 -22.31 5.12
C ARG A 293 -16.97 -21.41 5.43
N GLU A 294 -17.50 -21.52 6.64
CA GLU A 294 -18.59 -20.69 7.14
C GLU A 294 -18.11 -19.24 7.39
N ALA A 295 -16.91 -19.07 7.93
CA ALA A 295 -16.36 -17.74 8.22
C ALA A 295 -16.07 -16.93 6.94
N LEU A 296 -15.57 -17.58 5.90
CA LEU A 296 -15.27 -16.92 4.61
C LEU A 296 -16.42 -16.98 3.59
N ASP A 297 -17.54 -17.66 3.91
CA ASP A 297 -18.61 -17.97 2.96
C ASP A 297 -18.04 -18.59 1.65
N ALA A 298 -17.19 -19.60 1.80
CA ALA A 298 -16.41 -20.22 0.71
C ALA A 298 -16.36 -21.73 0.82
N ASP A 299 -15.97 -22.40 -0.27
CA ASP A 299 -15.77 -23.84 -0.31
C ASP A 299 -14.38 -24.16 -0.91
N TYR A 300 -13.95 -25.40 -0.85
CA TYR A 300 -12.67 -25.89 -1.40
C TYR A 300 -12.45 -25.46 -2.84
N LYS A 301 -13.48 -25.52 -3.69
CA LYS A 301 -13.44 -25.10 -5.10
C LYS A 301 -13.13 -23.62 -5.31
N ASP A 302 -13.34 -22.78 -4.28
CA ASP A 302 -13.05 -21.36 -4.31
C ASP A 302 -11.58 -21.05 -3.97
N LEU A 303 -10.79 -22.09 -3.70
CA LEU A 303 -9.36 -22.00 -3.45
C LEU A 303 -8.57 -22.48 -4.68
N MET A 304 -7.56 -21.71 -5.09
CA MET A 304 -6.65 -22.08 -6.18
C MET A 304 -5.22 -22.19 -5.63
N TRP A 305 -4.60 -23.35 -5.82
CA TRP A 305 -3.20 -23.57 -5.47
C TRP A 305 -2.30 -22.84 -6.47
N ILE A 306 -1.45 -21.91 -6.01
CA ILE A 306 -0.70 -21.04 -6.92
C ILE A 306 0.34 -21.76 -7.77
N GLU A 307 0.91 -22.86 -7.26
CA GLU A 307 1.97 -23.59 -7.98
C GLU A 307 1.48 -24.22 -9.27
N THR A 308 0.25 -24.73 -9.27
CA THR A 308 -0.31 -25.48 -10.42
C THR A 308 -1.50 -24.80 -11.08
N GLY A 309 -2.16 -23.83 -10.42
CA GLY A 309 -3.43 -23.24 -10.84
C GLY A 309 -4.64 -24.16 -10.57
N GLU A 310 -4.46 -25.27 -9.85
CA GLU A 310 -5.51 -26.23 -9.51
C GLU A 310 -6.53 -25.63 -8.55
N ARG A 311 -7.83 -25.82 -8.83
CA ARG A 311 -8.89 -25.60 -7.86
C ARG A 311 -8.95 -26.78 -6.90
N LEU A 312 -8.97 -26.48 -5.59
CA LEU A 312 -8.90 -27.50 -4.57
C LEU A 312 -10.24 -28.24 -4.38
N ASN A 313 -10.15 -29.44 -3.87
CA ASN A 313 -11.23 -30.23 -3.28
C ASN A 313 -10.81 -30.61 -1.85
N GLU A 314 -11.70 -31.28 -1.11
CA GLU A 314 -11.43 -31.66 0.29
C GLU A 314 -10.13 -32.44 0.46
N LYS A 315 -9.87 -33.42 -0.44
CA LYS A 315 -8.67 -34.25 -0.40
C LYS A 315 -7.40 -33.43 -0.67
N SER A 316 -7.38 -32.68 -1.78
CA SER A 316 -6.22 -31.88 -2.14
C SER A 316 -5.99 -30.74 -1.15
N PHE A 317 -7.04 -30.15 -0.57
CA PHE A 317 -6.92 -29.19 0.54
C PHE A 317 -6.18 -29.78 1.72
N ALA A 318 -6.60 -30.98 2.20
CA ALA A 318 -5.97 -31.63 3.34
C ALA A 318 -4.50 -31.97 3.09
N GLU A 319 -4.17 -32.42 1.87
CA GLU A 319 -2.80 -32.72 1.46
C GLU A 319 -1.94 -31.46 1.38
N ARG A 320 -2.41 -30.42 0.68
CA ARG A 320 -1.69 -29.15 0.49
C ARG A 320 -1.53 -28.38 1.81
N ARG A 321 -2.52 -28.43 2.70
CA ARG A 321 -2.40 -27.79 4.01
C ARG A 321 -1.27 -28.37 4.86
N LYS A 322 -1.06 -29.69 4.80
CA LYS A 322 0.07 -30.36 5.50
C LYS A 322 1.43 -29.97 4.88
N GLN A 323 1.45 -29.80 3.56
CA GLN A 323 2.65 -29.38 2.84
C GLN A 323 3.02 -27.91 3.13
N GLY A 324 2.02 -27.09 3.45
CA GLY A 324 2.16 -25.63 3.47
C GLY A 324 2.26 -25.05 2.05
N GLY A 325 2.05 -23.75 1.92
CA GLY A 325 2.13 -23.00 0.66
C GLY A 325 0.98 -22.01 0.52
N THR A 326 0.82 -21.45 -0.65
CA THR A 326 -0.05 -20.28 -0.88
C THR A 326 -1.26 -20.64 -1.75
N VAL A 327 -2.42 -20.07 -1.43
CA VAL A 327 -3.65 -20.17 -2.20
C VAL A 327 -4.21 -18.80 -2.53
N ILE A 328 -4.88 -18.70 -3.68
CA ILE A 328 -5.77 -17.59 -4.01
C ILE A 328 -7.19 -17.99 -3.60
N THR A 329 -7.91 -17.07 -2.95
CA THR A 329 -9.26 -17.28 -2.38
C THR A 329 -10.26 -16.42 -3.11
N PHE A 330 -11.17 -17.01 -3.90
CA PHE A 330 -12.19 -16.32 -4.69
C PHE A 330 -13.47 -16.14 -3.87
N THR A 331 -13.52 -15.13 -3.03
CA THR A 331 -14.57 -14.94 -2.00
C THR A 331 -15.38 -13.64 -2.17
N MET A 332 -15.00 -12.78 -3.14
CA MET A 332 -15.66 -11.48 -3.34
C MET A 332 -16.31 -11.42 -4.72
N ARG A 333 -17.31 -10.56 -4.87
CA ARG A 333 -17.99 -10.29 -6.14
C ARG A 333 -17.52 -8.96 -6.71
N GLU A 334 -17.66 -8.78 -8.02
CA GLU A 334 -17.28 -7.53 -8.71
C GLU A 334 -18.08 -6.32 -8.18
N GLU A 335 -19.37 -6.52 -7.84
CA GLU A 335 -20.22 -5.46 -7.29
C GLU A 335 -19.72 -4.97 -5.92
N ASP A 336 -19.17 -5.86 -5.09
CA ASP A 336 -18.56 -5.49 -3.80
C ASP A 336 -17.28 -4.66 -4.02
N ILE A 337 -16.53 -4.98 -5.07
CA ILE A 337 -15.32 -4.21 -5.44
C ILE A 337 -15.70 -2.85 -6.06
N ASP A 338 -16.74 -2.78 -6.88
CA ASP A 338 -17.28 -1.51 -7.38
C ASP A 338 -17.64 -0.55 -6.23
N GLN A 339 -18.35 -1.06 -5.23
CA GLN A 339 -18.70 -0.28 -4.02
C GLN A 339 -17.44 0.18 -3.27
N ALA A 340 -16.46 -0.70 -3.12
CA ALA A 340 -15.20 -0.38 -2.47
C ALA A 340 -14.45 0.72 -3.24
N MET A 341 -14.32 0.57 -4.56
CA MET A 341 -13.62 1.56 -5.39
C MET A 341 -14.38 2.90 -5.44
N ALA A 342 -15.71 2.89 -5.48
CA ALA A 342 -16.54 4.10 -5.47
C ALA A 342 -16.51 4.85 -4.12
N ALA A 343 -16.24 4.18 -3.00
CA ALA A 343 -16.22 4.79 -1.68
C ALA A 343 -15.21 5.97 -1.63
N PRO A 344 -15.63 7.21 -1.29
CA PRO A 344 -14.81 8.41 -1.53
C PRO A 344 -13.52 8.46 -0.70
N ASP A 345 -13.46 7.75 0.42
CA ASP A 345 -12.39 7.78 1.41
C ASP A 345 -11.57 6.47 1.48
N VAL A 346 -11.78 5.55 0.53
CA VAL A 346 -10.96 4.34 0.41
C VAL A 346 -9.55 4.68 -0.08
N ILE A 347 -8.56 4.07 0.55
CA ILE A 347 -7.19 4.03 0.02
C ILE A 347 -7.06 2.79 -0.86
N VAL A 348 -6.42 2.92 -2.02
CA VAL A 348 -6.08 1.77 -2.86
C VAL A 348 -4.74 1.23 -2.42
N ALA A 349 -4.68 -0.07 -2.16
CA ALA A 349 -3.45 -0.79 -1.86
C ALA A 349 -3.43 -2.13 -2.61
N SER A 350 -2.30 -2.81 -2.66
CA SER A 350 -2.20 -4.02 -3.47
C SER A 350 -2.36 -5.32 -2.68
N ASP A 351 -1.85 -5.40 -1.47
CA ASP A 351 -1.81 -6.62 -0.66
C ASP A 351 -1.17 -7.80 -1.41
N GLY A 352 -0.15 -7.51 -2.24
CA GLY A 352 0.36 -8.47 -3.21
C GLY A 352 1.84 -8.77 -3.10
N TRP A 353 2.20 -9.99 -3.50
CA TRP A 353 3.57 -10.37 -3.80
C TRP A 353 3.62 -11.39 -4.93
N ILE A 354 4.78 -11.47 -5.59
CA ILE A 354 5.17 -12.49 -6.55
C ILE A 354 6.48 -13.08 -6.06
N ASP A 355 6.60 -14.39 -6.08
CA ASP A 355 7.82 -15.12 -5.78
C ASP A 355 8.07 -16.12 -6.90
N ASN A 356 9.25 -16.03 -7.55
CA ASN A 356 9.63 -16.89 -8.66
C ASN A 356 8.54 -16.97 -9.75
N GLY A 357 7.93 -15.83 -10.09
CA GLY A 357 6.89 -15.72 -11.10
C GLY A 357 5.51 -16.26 -10.69
N LYS A 358 5.32 -16.70 -9.44
CA LYS A 358 4.06 -17.16 -8.86
C LYS A 358 3.51 -16.17 -7.84
N GLY A 359 2.21 -16.05 -7.76
CA GLY A 359 1.57 -15.13 -6.83
C GLY A 359 0.20 -14.65 -7.30
N HIS A 360 -0.18 -13.45 -6.89
CA HIS A 360 -1.46 -12.85 -7.22
C HIS A 360 -1.26 -11.68 -8.21
N PRO A 361 -2.12 -11.52 -9.25
CA PRO A 361 -2.00 -10.43 -10.22
C PRO A 361 -2.00 -9.04 -9.61
N ARG A 362 -2.58 -8.86 -8.40
CA ARG A 362 -2.60 -7.58 -7.68
C ARG A 362 -1.20 -7.06 -7.33
N ALA A 363 -0.18 -7.92 -7.30
CA ALA A 363 1.19 -7.49 -7.06
C ALA A 363 1.75 -6.62 -8.20
N ALA A 364 1.30 -6.90 -9.45
CA ALA A 364 1.86 -6.31 -10.66
C ALA A 364 0.91 -5.35 -11.40
N GLY A 365 -0.41 -5.36 -11.10
CA GLY A 365 -1.38 -4.62 -11.91
C GLY A 365 -2.47 -3.86 -11.15
N THR A 366 -2.37 -3.67 -9.84
CA THR A 366 -3.40 -3.01 -9.02
C THR A 366 -3.72 -1.60 -9.51
N TYR A 367 -2.71 -0.78 -9.75
CA TYR A 367 -2.88 0.63 -10.07
C TYR A 367 -3.31 0.86 -11.51
N ALA A 368 -2.75 0.11 -12.44
CA ALA A 368 -3.20 0.10 -13.84
C ALA A 368 -4.63 -0.43 -13.96
N ARG A 369 -5.04 -1.45 -13.18
CA ARG A 369 -6.42 -1.96 -13.15
C ARG A 369 -7.41 -0.91 -12.64
N VAL A 370 -7.06 -0.12 -11.63
CA VAL A 370 -7.91 1.00 -11.20
C VAL A 370 -8.13 1.98 -12.35
N LEU A 371 -7.07 2.35 -13.07
CA LEU A 371 -7.14 3.30 -14.19
C LEU A 371 -7.88 2.74 -15.41
N SER A 372 -7.67 1.49 -15.75
CA SER A 372 -8.31 0.85 -16.91
C SER A 372 -9.73 0.41 -16.57
N HIS A 373 -9.87 -0.53 -15.66
CA HIS A 373 -11.13 -1.21 -15.40
C HIS A 373 -12.14 -0.31 -14.67
N TYR A 374 -11.75 0.34 -13.57
CA TYR A 374 -12.69 1.11 -12.75
C TYR A 374 -12.91 2.56 -13.21
N VAL A 375 -11.91 3.19 -13.86
CA VAL A 375 -12.07 4.55 -14.43
C VAL A 375 -12.58 4.47 -15.86
N ARG A 376 -11.84 3.82 -16.78
CA ARG A 376 -12.12 3.88 -18.21
C ARG A 376 -13.31 3.00 -18.63
N GLU A 377 -13.37 1.75 -18.16
CA GLU A 377 -14.37 0.77 -18.61
C GLU A 377 -15.65 0.86 -17.80
N ARG A 378 -15.59 0.63 -16.49
CA ARG A 378 -16.76 0.60 -15.60
C ARG A 378 -17.26 1.98 -15.16
N LYS A 379 -16.39 3.00 -15.19
CA LYS A 379 -16.72 4.40 -14.85
C LYS A 379 -17.30 4.57 -13.44
N VAL A 380 -16.82 3.77 -12.49
CA VAL A 380 -17.26 3.85 -11.08
C VAL A 380 -16.58 4.98 -10.32
N LEU A 381 -15.45 5.49 -10.83
CA LEU A 381 -14.76 6.67 -10.30
C LEU A 381 -14.17 7.54 -11.41
N THR A 382 -13.92 8.80 -11.10
CA THR A 382 -13.23 9.71 -12.00
C THR A 382 -11.71 9.48 -11.97
N LEU A 383 -11.01 9.92 -13.00
CA LEU A 383 -9.55 9.83 -13.04
C LEU A 383 -8.89 10.59 -11.87
N ASN A 384 -9.42 11.76 -11.52
CA ASN A 384 -8.92 12.55 -10.38
C ASN A 384 -9.11 11.80 -9.05
N ASP A 385 -10.28 11.18 -8.83
CA ASP A 385 -10.54 10.38 -7.63
C ASP A 385 -9.62 9.15 -7.56
N ALA A 386 -9.38 8.48 -8.68
CA ALA A 386 -8.46 7.35 -8.76
C ALA A 386 -7.04 7.77 -8.33
N ILE A 387 -6.50 8.84 -8.92
CA ILE A 387 -5.18 9.35 -8.57
C ILE A 387 -5.15 9.77 -7.09
N ARG A 388 -6.19 10.43 -6.59
CA ARG A 388 -6.30 10.82 -5.17
C ARG A 388 -6.22 9.61 -4.23
N LYS A 389 -6.92 8.53 -4.52
CA LYS A 389 -6.96 7.29 -3.73
C LYS A 389 -5.65 6.51 -3.78
N MET A 390 -4.92 6.63 -4.88
CA MET A 390 -3.66 5.94 -5.11
C MET A 390 -2.42 6.72 -4.68
N SER A 391 -2.54 8.04 -4.45
CA SER A 391 -1.38 8.89 -4.13
C SER A 391 -1.60 9.79 -2.89
N LEU A 392 -2.58 10.69 -2.93
CA LEU A 392 -2.78 11.69 -1.88
C LEU A 392 -3.29 11.07 -0.57
N LEU A 393 -4.32 10.23 -0.63
CA LEU A 393 -4.89 9.62 0.59
C LEU A 393 -3.89 8.76 1.35
N PRO A 394 -3.11 7.86 0.71
CA PRO A 394 -2.08 7.11 1.43
C PRO A 394 -0.98 8.03 2.01
N ALA A 395 -0.58 9.10 1.31
CA ALA A 395 0.34 10.10 1.85
C ALA A 395 -0.25 10.78 3.10
N GLN A 396 -1.49 11.24 3.03
CA GLN A 396 -2.19 11.89 4.15
C GLN A 396 -2.36 10.98 5.36
N ARG A 397 -2.54 9.66 5.14
CA ARG A 397 -2.59 8.69 6.24
C ARG A 397 -1.31 8.69 7.06
N LEU A 398 -0.16 8.88 6.40
CA LEU A 398 1.15 8.78 7.03
C LEU A 398 1.77 10.12 7.43
N GLU A 399 1.37 11.24 6.84
CA GLU A 399 2.07 12.54 6.97
C GLU A 399 2.11 13.11 8.40
N LYS A 400 1.21 12.66 9.29
CA LYS A 400 1.24 13.03 10.72
C LYS A 400 2.38 12.34 11.46
N PHE A 401 2.79 11.15 11.00
CA PHE A 401 3.70 10.23 11.67
C PHE A 401 5.06 10.17 10.97
N VAL A 402 5.08 10.38 9.67
CA VAL A 402 6.25 10.35 8.78
C VAL A 402 6.31 11.70 8.05
N PRO A 403 7.12 12.66 8.52
CA PRO A 403 7.12 14.04 7.99
C PRO A 403 7.37 14.14 6.49
N ASP A 404 8.22 13.26 5.93
CA ASP A 404 8.54 13.24 4.50
C ASP A 404 7.34 12.92 3.60
N MET A 405 6.30 12.26 4.15
CA MET A 405 5.06 11.99 3.42
C MET A 405 4.26 13.26 3.08
N ARG A 406 4.52 14.39 3.75
CA ARG A 406 3.96 15.70 3.37
C ARG A 406 4.45 16.20 2.01
N ARG A 407 5.55 15.64 1.51
CA ARG A 407 6.17 15.98 0.23
C ARG A 407 5.92 14.91 -0.84
N ARG A 408 5.19 13.83 -0.52
CA ARG A 408 4.83 12.73 -1.45
C ARG A 408 3.35 12.74 -1.80
N GLY A 409 2.96 12.02 -2.84
CA GLY A 409 1.56 11.90 -3.27
C GLY A 409 0.96 13.19 -3.81
N ARG A 410 1.79 14.14 -4.25
CA ARG A 410 1.41 15.46 -4.79
C ARG A 410 2.43 15.99 -5.79
N ILE A 411 1.98 16.88 -6.69
CA ILE A 411 2.83 17.63 -7.61
C ILE A 411 2.67 19.11 -7.32
N ASN A 412 3.48 19.63 -6.40
CA ASN A 412 3.58 21.04 -6.11
C ASN A 412 5.05 21.44 -5.91
N ILE A 413 5.34 22.74 -5.95
CA ILE A 413 6.71 23.22 -5.74
C ILE A 413 7.18 22.81 -4.35
N GLY A 414 8.33 22.12 -4.29
CA GLY A 414 8.92 21.56 -3.08
C GLY A 414 8.56 20.09 -2.78
N SER A 415 7.62 19.48 -3.52
CA SER A 415 7.38 18.04 -3.45
C SER A 415 8.58 17.25 -3.96
N PHE A 416 8.76 16.04 -3.45
CA PHE A 416 9.66 15.09 -4.10
C PHE A 416 9.16 14.78 -5.51
N ALA A 417 10.08 14.63 -6.44
CA ALA A 417 9.76 14.30 -7.82
C ALA A 417 9.52 12.78 -7.98
N ASP A 418 8.50 12.30 -7.25
CA ASP A 418 7.93 10.97 -7.36
C ASP A 418 6.71 11.09 -8.29
N ILE A 419 6.87 10.72 -9.55
CA ILE A 419 5.93 11.05 -10.63
C ILE A 419 5.66 9.81 -11.47
N ALA A 420 4.38 9.58 -11.81
CA ALA A 420 3.95 8.61 -12.81
C ALA A 420 3.38 9.33 -14.03
N VAL A 421 3.85 8.93 -15.22
CA VAL A 421 3.35 9.43 -16.51
C VAL A 421 2.74 8.26 -17.26
N PHE A 422 1.49 8.40 -17.68
CA PHE A 422 0.78 7.31 -18.34
C PHE A 422 -0.16 7.78 -19.45
N ASP A 423 -0.43 6.87 -20.39
CA ASP A 423 -1.43 7.06 -21.45
C ASP A 423 -2.82 6.63 -20.90
N PRO A 424 -3.76 7.56 -20.67
CA PRO A 424 -5.06 7.22 -20.10
C PRO A 424 -5.93 6.34 -21.02
N ALA A 425 -5.64 6.31 -22.33
CA ALA A 425 -6.36 5.46 -23.27
C ALA A 425 -5.81 4.04 -23.34
N ARG A 426 -4.50 3.85 -23.03
CA ARG A 426 -3.80 2.57 -23.17
C ARG A 426 -3.48 1.88 -21.85
N VAL A 427 -3.42 2.62 -20.74
CA VAL A 427 -3.06 2.02 -19.44
C VAL A 427 -3.94 0.81 -19.14
N GLN A 428 -3.29 -0.32 -18.81
CA GLN A 428 -3.96 -1.60 -18.56
C GLN A 428 -3.08 -2.54 -17.74
N ASP A 429 -3.70 -3.27 -16.80
CA ASP A 429 -3.12 -4.45 -16.18
C ASP A 429 -3.09 -5.64 -17.15
N LYS A 430 -2.00 -6.40 -17.12
CA LYS A 430 -1.83 -7.61 -17.97
C LYS A 430 -1.74 -8.88 -17.12
N ALA A 431 -1.46 -8.73 -15.85
CA ALA A 431 -1.34 -9.82 -14.91
C ALA A 431 -2.68 -10.56 -14.75
N THR A 432 -2.64 -11.89 -14.75
CA THR A 432 -3.79 -12.77 -14.54
C THR A 432 -3.51 -13.74 -13.40
N TYR A 433 -4.52 -14.42 -12.90
CA TYR A 433 -4.33 -15.45 -11.85
C TYR A 433 -3.46 -16.62 -12.31
N GLN A 434 -3.45 -16.93 -13.61
CA GLN A 434 -2.63 -17.98 -14.20
C GLN A 434 -1.22 -17.51 -14.55
N ASN A 435 -1.07 -16.22 -14.87
CA ASN A 435 0.20 -15.59 -15.21
C ASN A 435 0.31 -14.23 -14.51
N PRO A 436 0.63 -14.21 -13.21
CA PRO A 436 0.66 -12.97 -12.40
C PRO A 436 1.89 -12.11 -12.67
N ALA A 437 2.97 -12.69 -13.19
CA ALA A 437 4.25 -12.03 -13.39
C ALA A 437 4.30 -11.28 -14.72
N GLN A 438 3.40 -10.31 -14.92
CA GLN A 438 3.34 -9.50 -16.14
C GLN A 438 3.32 -8.01 -15.79
N TYR A 439 4.10 -7.22 -16.52
CA TYR A 439 4.11 -5.77 -16.39
C TYR A 439 2.81 -5.16 -16.94
N SER A 440 2.34 -4.11 -16.29
CA SER A 440 1.29 -3.24 -16.82
C SER A 440 1.77 -2.51 -18.07
N GLU A 441 0.84 -2.22 -19.00
CA GLU A 441 1.05 -1.43 -20.20
C GLU A 441 0.57 0.01 -20.02
N GLY A 442 1.10 0.95 -20.82
CA GLY A 442 0.65 2.34 -20.83
C GLY A 442 1.20 3.21 -19.71
N ILE A 443 1.96 2.68 -18.74
CA ILE A 443 2.75 3.45 -17.80
C ILE A 443 4.08 3.81 -18.49
N THR A 444 4.16 4.99 -19.06
CA THR A 444 5.25 5.36 -19.99
C THR A 444 6.54 5.76 -19.25
N HIS A 445 6.42 6.55 -18.18
CA HIS A 445 7.57 6.98 -17.39
C HIS A 445 7.23 6.98 -15.91
N VAL A 446 8.21 6.60 -15.09
CA VAL A 446 8.12 6.72 -13.64
C VAL A 446 9.42 7.31 -13.12
N LEU A 447 9.28 8.34 -12.29
CA LEU A 447 10.40 8.97 -11.61
C LEU A 447 10.27 8.73 -10.11
N VAL A 448 11.36 8.32 -9.50
CA VAL A 448 11.51 8.15 -8.05
C VAL A 448 12.59 9.11 -7.61
N ASN A 449 12.25 10.05 -6.74
CA ASN A 449 13.16 11.09 -6.29
C ASN A 449 13.88 11.80 -7.47
N GLY A 450 13.13 12.06 -8.56
CA GLY A 450 13.64 12.71 -9.78
C GLY A 450 14.44 11.82 -10.73
N THR A 451 14.73 10.58 -10.35
CA THR A 451 15.44 9.60 -11.19
C THR A 451 14.45 8.76 -11.97
N LEU A 452 14.62 8.66 -13.28
CA LEU A 452 13.82 7.77 -14.13
C LEU A 452 14.12 6.31 -13.77
N VAL A 453 13.09 5.58 -13.33
CA VAL A 453 13.12 4.14 -13.09
C VAL A 453 12.36 3.37 -14.17
N VAL A 454 11.42 4.05 -14.86
CA VAL A 454 10.77 3.59 -16.08
C VAL A 454 10.86 4.69 -17.11
N GLU A 455 11.29 4.35 -18.32
CA GLU A 455 11.36 5.24 -19.48
C GLU A 455 10.83 4.53 -20.72
N ASN A 456 9.83 5.12 -21.40
CA ASN A 456 9.18 4.53 -22.56
C ASN A 456 8.74 3.07 -22.33
N GLU A 457 8.07 2.83 -21.19
CA GLU A 457 7.59 1.52 -20.75
C GLU A 457 8.72 0.49 -20.46
N LYS A 458 9.97 0.90 -20.36
CA LYS A 458 11.10 0.04 -20.05
C LYS A 458 11.72 0.41 -18.71
N LEU A 459 12.10 -0.59 -17.93
CA LEU A 459 12.84 -0.39 -16.70
C LEU A 459 14.25 0.14 -17.00
N ALA A 460 14.68 1.14 -16.24
CA ALA A 460 16.06 1.58 -16.24
C ALA A 460 16.93 0.60 -15.48
N GLU A 461 18.06 0.21 -16.05
CA GLU A 461 18.96 -0.72 -15.42
C GLU A 461 19.98 -0.02 -14.52
N GLY A 462 20.37 -0.67 -13.42
CA GLY A 462 21.43 -0.20 -12.53
C GLY A 462 21.10 1.05 -11.72
N VAL A 463 19.83 1.47 -11.65
CA VAL A 463 19.39 2.62 -10.86
C VAL A 463 18.57 2.17 -9.65
N PHE A 464 18.91 2.69 -8.46
CA PHE A 464 18.26 2.36 -7.19
C PHE A 464 18.00 3.61 -6.35
N PRO A 465 17.12 4.52 -6.82
CA PRO A 465 16.87 5.79 -6.15
C PRO A 465 15.97 5.67 -4.93
N GLY A 466 15.43 4.48 -4.67
CA GLY A 466 14.53 4.22 -3.55
C GLY A 466 15.19 4.54 -2.21
N GLN A 467 14.50 5.31 -1.39
CA GLN A 467 14.92 5.71 -0.05
C GLN A 467 14.02 5.08 1.00
N PRO A 468 14.54 4.78 2.20
CA PRO A 468 13.72 4.29 3.28
C PRO A 468 12.72 5.36 3.75
N VAL A 469 11.49 4.94 3.96
CA VAL A 469 10.43 5.72 4.62
C VAL A 469 10.44 5.31 6.09
N LEU A 470 10.80 6.23 6.97
CA LEU A 470 10.97 5.95 8.40
C LEU A 470 10.14 6.92 9.24
N SER A 471 9.58 6.42 10.35
CA SER A 471 9.03 7.30 11.38
C SER A 471 10.18 7.96 12.16
N ARG A 472 9.84 9.07 12.83
CA ARG A 472 10.75 9.77 13.75
C ARG A 472 10.13 9.74 15.14
N VAL A 473 10.13 8.53 15.75
CA VAL A 473 9.64 8.32 17.11
C VAL A 473 10.75 8.57 18.12
#